data_c464d478c85a42268163117177d5a248
#
_entry.id   c464d478c85a42268163117177d5a248
#
_cell.length_a   1.000
_cell.length_b   1.000
_cell.length_c   1.000
_cell.angle_alpha   90.00
_cell.angle_beta   90.00
_cell.angle_gamma   90.00
#
_symmetry.space_group_name_H-M   'P 1'
#
loop_
_entity.id
_entity.type
_entity.pdbx_description
1 polymer ?
#
loop_
_entity_poly.entity_id
_entity_poly.type
_entity_poly.pdbx_seq_one_letter_code
_entity_poly.pdbx_strand_id
1 'polypeptide(L)'
;MEIREYRAYNETEILSLYASVGWTAYTCQPETLQEGFSRSLVILAAYDGEQLTGLLRAVGDGATVIFLQDILVLPQYQRQGIGTALVQELLRRYPHVRQIQLTTDDTPQTIAFYESLGFRPLQKIGCCGFMKI
;
A
#
# COMPACT_ATOMS: atom_id res chain seq x y z
N MET A 1 4.54 9.64 -15.29
CA MET A 1 4.05 9.14 -13.99
C MET A 1 5.03 9.53 -12.90
N GLU A 2 4.56 10.21 -11.87
CA GLU A 2 5.40 10.69 -10.80
C GLU A 2 5.01 10.01 -9.49
N ILE A 3 6.01 9.56 -8.71
CA ILE A 3 5.79 9.02 -7.37
C ILE A 3 6.37 9.99 -6.36
N ARG A 4 5.57 10.39 -5.38
CA ARG A 4 6.00 11.30 -4.32
C ARG A 4 5.27 11.01 -3.03
N GLU A 5 5.78 11.57 -1.95
CA GLU A 5 5.15 11.43 -0.65
C GLU A 5 3.81 12.19 -0.62
N TYR A 6 2.78 11.54 -0.08
CA TYR A 6 1.46 12.13 0.02
C TYR A 6 1.35 12.87 1.34
N ARG A 7 1.42 14.20 1.31
CA ARG A 7 1.55 15.01 2.53
C ARG A 7 0.30 15.78 2.94
N ALA A 8 -0.57 16.09 2.00
CA ALA A 8 -1.76 16.87 2.25
C ALA A 8 -3.00 16.02 2.00
N TYR A 9 -3.65 15.59 3.06
CA TYR A 9 -4.83 14.73 2.96
C TYR A 9 -5.97 15.47 2.27
N ASN A 10 -6.48 14.89 1.20
CA ASN A 10 -7.64 15.38 0.46
C ASN A 10 -8.70 14.28 0.50
N GLU A 11 -9.74 14.49 1.31
CA GLU A 11 -10.74 13.46 1.54
C GLU A 11 -11.45 13.02 0.27
N THR A 12 -11.84 13.97 -0.59
CA THR A 12 -12.54 13.64 -1.83
C THR A 12 -11.71 12.72 -2.71
N GLU A 13 -10.44 13.05 -2.90
CA GLU A 13 -9.51 12.29 -3.72
C GLU A 13 -9.27 10.89 -3.14
N ILE A 14 -9.04 10.81 -1.83
CA ILE A 14 -8.76 9.55 -1.14
C ILE A 14 -10.00 8.65 -1.14
N LEU A 15 -11.16 9.16 -0.79
CA LEU A 15 -12.37 8.33 -0.77
C LEU A 15 -12.72 7.85 -2.19
N SER A 16 -12.50 8.67 -3.20
CA SER A 16 -12.70 8.28 -4.58
C SER A 16 -11.78 7.12 -4.98
N LEU A 17 -10.50 7.21 -4.61
CA LEU A 17 -9.52 6.16 -4.91
C LEU A 17 -9.91 4.85 -4.21
N TYR A 18 -10.19 4.88 -2.92
CA TYR A 18 -10.53 3.67 -2.16
C TYR A 18 -11.85 3.06 -2.65
N ALA A 19 -12.84 3.90 -2.96
CA ALA A 19 -14.10 3.41 -3.51
C ALA A 19 -13.92 2.74 -4.88
N SER A 20 -12.99 3.23 -5.68
CA SER A 20 -12.76 2.72 -7.04
C SER A 20 -12.30 1.26 -7.05
N VAL A 21 -11.69 0.79 -5.96
CA VAL A 21 -11.24 -0.61 -5.81
C VAL A 21 -12.16 -1.41 -4.89
N GLY A 22 -13.30 -0.83 -4.47
CA GLY A 22 -14.32 -1.52 -3.69
C GLY A 22 -14.02 -1.67 -2.21
N TRP A 23 -13.10 -0.88 -1.67
CA TRP A 23 -12.73 -0.97 -0.25
C TRP A 23 -13.68 -0.14 0.62
N THR A 24 -14.93 -0.60 0.69
CA THR A 24 -16.01 0.12 1.36
C THR A 24 -15.89 0.14 2.87
N ALA A 25 -15.16 -0.80 3.46
CA ALA A 25 -14.89 -0.77 4.90
C ALA A 25 -14.16 0.51 5.31
N TYR A 26 -13.34 1.06 4.40
CA TYR A 26 -12.69 2.34 4.63
C TYR A 26 -13.60 3.52 4.30
N THR A 27 -14.29 3.48 3.15
CA THR A 27 -15.05 4.64 2.67
C THR A 27 -16.31 4.91 3.49
N CYS A 28 -16.84 3.91 4.19
CA CYS A 28 -17.99 4.12 5.09
C CYS A 28 -17.57 4.66 6.46
N GLN A 29 -16.27 4.79 6.72
CA GLN A 29 -15.73 5.37 7.96
C GLN A 29 -14.61 6.38 7.62
N PRO A 30 -14.95 7.50 6.98
CA PRO A 30 -13.95 8.44 6.47
C PRO A 30 -13.07 9.06 7.56
N GLU A 31 -13.61 9.27 8.75
CA GLU A 31 -12.84 9.83 9.85
C GLU A 31 -11.80 8.86 10.37
N THR A 32 -12.15 7.58 10.43
CA THR A 32 -11.20 6.53 10.84
C THR A 32 -10.08 6.39 9.82
N LEU A 33 -10.40 6.46 8.53
CA LEU A 33 -9.39 6.40 7.49
C LEU A 33 -8.44 7.59 7.58
N GLN A 34 -8.96 8.80 7.80
CA GLN A 34 -8.14 10.00 7.95
C GLN A 34 -7.21 9.89 9.16
N GLU A 35 -7.71 9.37 10.27
CA GLU A 35 -6.87 9.14 11.45
C GLU A 35 -5.76 8.13 11.13
N GLY A 36 -6.09 7.05 10.42
CA GLY A 36 -5.08 6.08 9.98
C GLY A 36 -4.00 6.72 9.12
N PHE A 37 -4.39 7.60 8.21
CA PHE A 37 -3.42 8.33 7.38
C PHE A 37 -2.49 9.19 8.25
N SER A 38 -3.05 9.90 9.22
CA SER A 38 -2.26 10.80 10.07
C SER A 38 -1.25 10.06 10.94
N ARG A 39 -1.47 8.76 11.20
CA ARG A 39 -0.60 7.94 12.03
C ARG A 39 0.27 6.98 11.21
N SER A 40 0.22 7.07 9.90
CA SER A 40 1.04 6.21 9.04
C SER A 40 2.50 6.64 9.06
N LEU A 41 3.38 5.67 8.89
CA LEU A 41 4.81 5.95 8.79
C LEU A 41 5.13 6.70 7.50
N VAL A 42 4.59 6.22 6.40
CA VAL A 42 4.81 6.80 5.08
C VAL A 42 3.62 6.51 4.19
N ILE A 43 3.28 7.49 3.37
CA ILE A 43 2.26 7.34 2.33
C ILE A 43 2.89 7.84 1.04
N LEU A 44 2.91 6.97 0.03
CA LEU A 44 3.45 7.28 -1.29
C LEU A 44 2.31 7.34 -2.28
N ALA A 45 2.34 8.31 -3.16
CA ALA A 45 1.30 8.53 -4.15
C ALA A 45 1.88 8.58 -5.55
N ALA A 46 1.16 8.00 -6.49
CA ALA A 46 1.48 8.06 -7.92
C ALA A 46 0.53 9.02 -8.59
N TYR A 47 1.08 9.90 -9.41
CA TYR A 47 0.32 10.92 -10.12
C TYR A 47 0.55 10.85 -11.62
N ASP A 48 -0.52 11.05 -12.36
CA ASP A 48 -0.48 11.34 -13.79
C ASP A 48 -0.91 12.80 -13.93
N GLY A 49 0.05 13.73 -14.08
CA GLY A 49 -0.23 15.14 -13.94
C GLY A 49 -0.72 15.46 -12.54
N GLU A 50 -1.94 15.96 -12.42
CA GLU A 50 -2.57 16.26 -11.14
C GLU A 50 -3.51 15.14 -10.67
N GLN A 51 -3.67 14.07 -11.47
CA GLN A 51 -4.55 12.96 -11.16
C GLN A 51 -3.84 11.96 -10.25
N LEU A 52 -4.39 11.74 -9.06
CA LEU A 52 -3.93 10.66 -8.19
C LEU A 52 -4.35 9.32 -8.82
N THR A 53 -3.36 8.47 -9.13
CA THR A 53 -3.61 7.21 -9.83
C THR A 53 -3.36 5.98 -8.96
N GLY A 54 -2.56 6.12 -7.93
CA GLY A 54 -2.26 5.01 -7.02
C GLY A 54 -1.69 5.50 -5.71
N LEU A 55 -1.70 4.61 -4.72
CA LEU A 55 -1.27 4.97 -3.38
C LEU A 55 -0.76 3.74 -2.65
N LEU A 56 0.27 3.94 -1.83
CA LEU A 56 0.78 2.95 -0.91
C LEU A 56 0.82 3.58 0.47
N ARG A 57 0.29 2.86 1.47
CA ARG A 57 0.29 3.31 2.86
C ARG A 57 0.94 2.25 3.74
N ALA A 58 1.91 2.66 4.55
CA ALA A 58 2.66 1.75 5.40
C ALA A 58 2.73 2.28 6.82
N VAL A 59 2.70 1.37 7.79
CA VAL A 59 2.79 1.68 9.21
C VAL A 59 3.96 0.91 9.80
N GLY A 60 4.43 1.32 10.99
CA GLY A 60 5.53 0.66 11.67
C GLY A 60 6.52 1.67 12.23
N ASP A 61 7.65 1.15 12.74
CA ASP A 61 8.67 2.02 13.32
C ASP A 61 9.74 2.45 12.31
N GLY A 62 9.76 1.86 11.12
CA GLY A 62 10.74 2.21 10.09
C GLY A 62 12.16 1.72 10.36
N ALA A 63 12.38 0.98 11.43
CA ALA A 63 13.70 0.46 11.81
C ALA A 63 13.68 -1.06 11.91
N THR A 64 12.76 -1.61 12.70
CA THR A 64 12.66 -3.06 12.87
C THR A 64 11.55 -3.66 12.02
N VAL A 65 10.48 -2.92 11.79
CA VAL A 65 9.33 -3.44 11.05
C VAL A 65 8.59 -2.33 10.30
N ILE A 66 8.15 -2.68 9.12
CA ILE A 66 7.16 -1.93 8.35
C ILE A 66 6.07 -2.90 7.94
N PHE A 67 4.81 -2.51 8.14
CA PHE A 67 3.67 -3.24 7.61
C PHE A 67 3.06 -2.44 6.47
N LEU A 68 3.09 -3.01 5.26
CA LEU A 68 2.47 -2.41 4.09
C LEU A 68 0.98 -2.67 4.21
N GLN A 69 0.23 -1.64 4.61
CA GLN A 69 -1.18 -1.79 4.94
C GLN A 69 -2.06 -1.72 3.69
N ASP A 70 -1.84 -0.72 2.85
CA ASP A 70 -2.67 -0.52 1.66
C ASP A 70 -1.78 -0.28 0.45
N ILE A 71 -2.12 -0.93 -0.66
CA ILE A 71 -1.61 -0.59 -1.98
C ILE A 71 -2.78 -0.69 -2.96
N LEU A 72 -3.05 0.37 -3.68
CA LEU A 72 -4.18 0.41 -4.59
C LEU A 72 -3.87 1.33 -5.77
N VAL A 73 -4.46 0.98 -6.91
CA VAL A 73 -4.29 1.71 -8.17
C VAL A 73 -5.66 1.85 -8.82
N LEU A 74 -5.98 3.03 -9.31
CA LEU A 74 -7.23 3.25 -10.04
C LEU A 74 -7.37 2.19 -11.14
N PRO A 75 -8.58 1.62 -11.32
CA PRO A 75 -8.76 0.54 -12.30
C PRO A 75 -8.24 0.86 -13.71
N GLN A 76 -8.43 2.07 -14.18
CA GLN A 76 -7.98 2.46 -15.53
C GLN A 76 -6.46 2.61 -15.65
N TYR A 77 -5.75 2.61 -14.53
CA TYR A 77 -4.29 2.72 -14.49
C TYR A 77 -3.62 1.42 -14.07
N GLN A 78 -4.36 0.35 -13.82
CA GLN A 78 -3.80 -0.93 -13.45
C GLN A 78 -3.04 -1.58 -14.60
N ARG A 79 -2.10 -2.48 -14.27
CA ARG A 79 -1.25 -3.21 -15.22
C ARG A 79 -0.31 -2.32 -16.00
N GLN A 80 0.06 -1.17 -15.45
CA GLN A 80 1.02 -0.24 -16.06
C GLN A 80 2.28 -0.08 -15.19
N GLY A 81 2.46 -0.95 -14.21
CA GLY A 81 3.66 -0.93 -13.37
C GLY A 81 3.61 0.05 -12.21
N ILE A 82 2.47 0.68 -11.93
CA ILE A 82 2.36 1.66 -10.85
C ILE A 82 2.53 1.00 -9.48
N GLY A 83 1.87 -0.14 -9.26
CA GLY A 83 2.02 -0.87 -8.00
C GLY A 83 3.45 -1.29 -7.74
N THR A 84 4.13 -1.79 -8.78
CA THR A 84 5.54 -2.15 -8.70
C THR A 84 6.39 -0.94 -8.32
N ALA A 85 6.17 0.19 -8.99
CA ALA A 85 6.94 1.40 -8.72
C ALA A 85 6.73 1.92 -7.30
N LEU A 86 5.50 1.85 -6.79
CA LEU A 86 5.20 2.25 -5.41
C LEU A 86 5.95 1.38 -4.39
N VAL A 87 5.91 0.07 -4.57
CA VAL A 87 6.62 -0.84 -3.66
C VAL A 87 8.13 -0.64 -3.76
N GLN A 88 8.66 -0.50 -4.97
CA GLN A 88 10.09 -0.26 -5.15
C GLN A 88 10.53 1.05 -4.47
N GLU A 89 9.72 2.09 -4.52
CA GLU A 89 10.04 3.33 -3.84
C GLU A 89 10.04 3.15 -2.31
N LEU A 90 9.11 2.38 -1.76
CA LEU A 90 9.12 2.04 -0.34
C LEU A 90 10.42 1.32 0.04
N LEU A 91 10.80 0.31 -0.73
CA LEU A 91 12.02 -0.46 -0.46
C LEU A 91 13.27 0.42 -0.57
N ARG A 92 13.29 1.35 -1.52
CA ARG A 92 14.41 2.26 -1.70
C ARG A 92 14.57 3.21 -0.50
N ARG A 93 13.45 3.65 0.08
CA ARG A 93 13.47 4.60 1.21
C ARG A 93 13.87 3.94 2.53
N TYR A 94 13.65 2.64 2.66
CA TYR A 94 13.89 1.90 3.91
C TYR A 94 14.78 0.68 3.68
N PRO A 95 16.01 0.86 3.17
CA PRO A 95 16.86 -0.27 2.79
C PRO A 95 17.37 -1.08 3.97
N HIS A 96 17.33 -0.53 5.18
CA HIS A 96 17.90 -1.16 6.37
C HIS A 96 16.85 -1.66 7.37
N VAL A 97 15.55 -1.52 7.06
CA VAL A 97 14.52 -2.02 7.96
C VAL A 97 14.61 -3.54 8.03
N ARG A 98 14.48 -4.09 9.26
CA ARG A 98 14.68 -5.52 9.46
C ARG A 98 13.63 -6.37 8.75
N GLN A 99 12.36 -5.98 8.83
CA GLN A 99 11.26 -6.74 8.23
C GLN A 99 10.24 -5.81 7.57
N ILE A 100 9.82 -6.18 6.36
CA ILE A 100 8.68 -5.54 5.70
C ILE A 100 7.67 -6.63 5.44
N GLN A 101 6.46 -6.48 5.98
CA GLN A 101 5.42 -7.49 5.93
C GLN A 101 4.13 -6.92 5.35
N LEU A 102 3.28 -7.80 4.87
CA LEU A 102 1.95 -7.43 4.38
C LEU A 102 1.04 -8.66 4.43
N THR A 103 -0.26 -8.40 4.34
CA THR A 103 -1.25 -9.42 4.03
C THR A 103 -1.96 -9.03 2.75
N THR A 104 -2.40 -10.02 1.99
CA THR A 104 -3.05 -9.78 0.70
C THR A 104 -4.01 -10.92 0.40
N ASP A 105 -4.77 -10.78 -0.67
CA ASP A 105 -5.65 -11.83 -1.13
C ASP A 105 -4.85 -13.07 -1.52
N ASP A 106 -5.37 -14.24 -1.17
CA ASP A 106 -4.74 -15.51 -1.50
C ASP A 106 -5.11 -15.90 -2.93
N THR A 107 -4.54 -15.21 -3.90
CA THR A 107 -4.74 -15.50 -5.32
C THR A 107 -3.39 -15.65 -6.01
N PRO A 108 -3.30 -16.47 -7.09
CA PRO A 108 -2.05 -16.62 -7.82
C PRO A 108 -1.47 -15.30 -8.34
N GLN A 109 -2.34 -14.37 -8.74
CA GLN A 109 -1.88 -13.07 -9.29
C GLN A 109 -1.22 -12.21 -8.23
N THR A 110 -1.83 -12.08 -7.05
CA THR A 110 -1.24 -11.26 -5.98
C THR A 110 0.01 -11.89 -5.42
N ILE A 111 0.03 -13.21 -5.28
CA ILE A 111 1.23 -13.93 -4.82
C ILE A 111 2.38 -13.70 -5.80
N ALA A 112 2.13 -13.88 -7.11
CA ALA A 112 3.14 -13.67 -8.13
C ALA A 112 3.65 -12.22 -8.13
N PHE A 113 2.76 -11.26 -7.93
CA PHE A 113 3.12 -9.85 -7.88
C PHE A 113 4.14 -9.58 -6.76
N TYR A 114 3.85 -10.02 -5.54
CA TYR A 114 4.76 -9.79 -4.43
C TYR A 114 6.02 -10.62 -4.51
N GLU A 115 5.95 -11.85 -5.04
CA GLU A 115 7.15 -12.65 -5.25
C GLU A 115 8.09 -11.98 -6.25
N SER A 116 7.56 -11.34 -7.28
CA SER A 116 8.37 -10.61 -8.27
C SER A 116 9.12 -9.43 -7.64
N LEU A 117 8.69 -8.96 -6.49
CA LEU A 117 9.29 -7.84 -5.77
C LEU A 117 10.22 -8.31 -4.64
N GLY A 118 10.42 -9.61 -4.50
CA GLY A 118 11.34 -10.17 -3.50
C GLY A 118 10.67 -10.60 -2.20
N PHE A 119 9.35 -10.55 -2.13
CA PHE A 119 8.61 -11.04 -0.96
C PHE A 119 8.38 -12.55 -1.08
N ARG A 120 8.16 -13.20 0.05
CA ARG A 120 7.83 -14.62 0.10
C ARG A 120 6.61 -14.85 0.98
N PRO A 121 5.73 -15.78 0.62
CA PRO A 121 4.67 -16.21 1.54
C PRO A 121 5.27 -16.68 2.86
N LEU A 122 4.63 -16.32 3.97
CA LEU A 122 5.18 -16.60 5.31
C LEU A 122 5.39 -18.09 5.54
N GLN A 123 4.52 -18.95 5.03
CA GLN A 123 4.67 -20.39 5.21
C GLN A 123 5.92 -20.95 4.53
N LYS A 124 6.42 -20.31 3.48
CA LYS A 124 7.65 -20.76 2.80
C LYS A 124 8.91 -20.44 3.59
N ILE A 125 8.80 -19.58 4.60
CA ILE A 125 9.93 -19.22 5.48
C ILE A 125 9.69 -19.67 6.91
N GLY A 126 8.78 -20.62 7.12
CA GLY A 126 8.53 -21.22 8.42
C GLY A 126 7.64 -20.41 9.36
N CYS A 127 6.91 -19.44 8.82
CA CYS A 127 6.00 -18.58 9.60
C CYS A 127 4.58 -18.70 9.09
N CYS A 128 3.61 -18.19 9.86
CA CYS A 128 2.25 -18.00 9.38
C CYS A 128 1.69 -16.72 9.98
N GLY A 129 0.71 -16.14 9.32
CA GLY A 129 0.05 -14.92 9.79
C GLY A 129 -1.23 -15.21 10.53
N PHE A 130 -1.58 -14.34 11.48
CA PHE A 130 -2.84 -14.41 12.21
C PHE A 130 -3.49 -13.03 12.20
N MET A 131 -4.80 -13.01 12.14
CA MET A 131 -5.58 -11.77 12.21
C MET A 131 -6.73 -11.98 13.19
N LYS A 132 -6.85 -11.06 14.16
CA LYS A 132 -8.01 -11.06 15.05
C LYS A 132 -9.13 -10.29 14.36
N ILE A 133 -10.29 -10.90 14.24
CA ILE A 133 -11.46 -10.29 13.63
C ILE A 133 -12.61 -10.19 14.63
#